data_f3acb725328e6b08f7e94ab0430002f4
#
_entry.id   f3acb725328e6b08f7e94ab0430002f4
#
_cell.length_a   1.000
_cell.length_b   1.000
_cell.length_c   1.000
_cell.angle_alpha   90.00
_cell.angle_beta   90.00
_cell.angle_gamma   90.00
#
_symmetry.space_group_name_H-M   'P 1'
#
loop_
_entity.id
_entity.type
_entity.pdbx_description
1 polymer ?
#
loop_
_entity_poly.entity_id
_entity_poly.type
_entity_poly.pdbx_seq_one_letter_code
_entity_poly.pdbx_strand_id
1 'polypeptide(L)'
;MQSHTDNYFLTLPEPSQSALLYLRRFFIDEMGLTEAWKFNTPFYYYKNKWFCYLIYIKKKDETYVSFVLGNKIEFPNLVSEGRKQMKIYKINPNQTIKKSELKKVVALLKKFY
;
A
#
# COMPACT_ATOMS: atom_id res chain seq x y z
N MET A 1 21.69 -11.30 -5.03
CA MET A 1 21.48 -10.82 -3.66
C MET A 1 20.08 -10.23 -3.50
N GLN A 2 19.34 -10.66 -2.50
CA GLN A 2 18.00 -10.11 -2.26
C GLN A 2 18.10 -8.74 -1.59
N SER A 3 17.23 -7.81 -1.99
CA SER A 3 17.12 -6.50 -1.37
C SER A 3 16.35 -6.59 -0.04
N HIS A 4 16.42 -5.52 0.75
CA HIS A 4 15.59 -5.42 1.96
C HIS A 4 14.10 -5.53 1.62
N THR A 5 13.71 -4.94 0.50
CA THR A 5 12.32 -4.98 0.06
C THR A 5 11.89 -6.42 -0.25
N ASP A 6 12.71 -7.14 -1.01
CA ASP A 6 12.40 -8.55 -1.34
C ASP A 6 12.29 -9.39 -0.06
N ASN A 7 13.23 -9.20 0.86
CA ASN A 7 13.23 -9.94 2.12
C ASN A 7 11.97 -9.66 2.95
N TYR A 8 11.50 -8.43 2.95
CA TYR A 8 10.28 -8.07 3.67
C TYR A 8 9.12 -8.95 3.21
N PHE A 9 8.90 -9.04 1.90
CA PHE A 9 7.80 -9.85 1.36
C PHE A 9 7.99 -11.34 1.66
N LEU A 10 9.22 -11.84 1.52
CA LEU A 10 9.49 -13.26 1.70
C LEU A 10 9.35 -13.75 3.14
N THR A 11 9.42 -12.84 4.11
CA THR A 11 9.27 -13.21 5.53
C THR A 11 7.83 -13.13 6.02
N LEU A 12 6.91 -12.65 5.20
CA LEU A 12 5.50 -12.52 5.60
C LEU A 12 4.81 -13.87 5.62
N PRO A 13 3.88 -14.09 6.56
CA PRO A 13 3.08 -15.31 6.56
C PRO A 13 2.03 -15.24 5.45
N GLU A 14 1.59 -16.40 4.98
CA GLU A 14 0.43 -16.48 4.11
C GLU A 14 -0.85 -16.38 4.94
N PRO A 15 -1.93 -15.82 4.42
CA PRO A 15 -2.10 -15.32 3.03
C PRO A 15 -1.61 -13.88 2.80
N SER A 16 -1.08 -13.22 3.82
CA SER A 16 -0.63 -11.83 3.70
C SER A 16 0.49 -11.67 2.69
N GLN A 17 1.41 -12.64 2.61
CA GLN A 17 2.50 -12.59 1.63
C GLN A 17 1.98 -12.48 0.20
N SER A 18 1.08 -13.37 -0.19
CA SER A 18 0.52 -13.36 -1.54
C SER A 18 -0.25 -12.08 -1.84
N ALA A 19 -1.00 -11.58 -0.87
CA ALA A 19 -1.77 -10.35 -1.02
C ALA A 19 -0.85 -9.15 -1.26
N LEU A 20 0.19 -9.02 -0.46
CA LEU A 20 1.11 -7.89 -0.58
C LEU A 20 1.98 -8.00 -1.83
N LEU A 21 2.37 -9.20 -2.24
CA LEU A 21 3.10 -9.39 -3.51
C LEU A 21 2.23 -8.98 -4.70
N TYR A 22 0.94 -9.29 -4.65
CA TYR A 22 -0.01 -8.84 -5.67
C TYR A 22 -0.06 -7.31 -5.75
N LEU A 23 -0.14 -6.65 -4.61
CA LEU A 23 -0.18 -5.18 -4.56
C LEU A 23 1.14 -4.56 -5.02
N ARG A 24 2.26 -5.18 -4.70
CA ARG A 24 3.57 -4.73 -5.18
C ARG A 24 3.58 -4.63 -6.70
N ARG A 25 3.14 -5.70 -7.38
CA ARG A 25 3.07 -5.71 -8.84
C ARG A 25 2.09 -4.68 -9.37
N PHE A 26 0.94 -4.56 -8.72
CA PHE A 26 -0.08 -3.60 -9.11
C PHE A 26 0.46 -2.17 -9.07
N PHE A 27 1.13 -1.78 -7.98
CA PHE A 27 1.65 -0.42 -7.86
C PHE A 27 2.78 -0.15 -8.85
N ILE A 28 3.67 -1.09 -9.05
CA ILE A 28 4.82 -0.90 -9.95
C ILE A 28 4.40 -1.02 -11.41
N ASP A 29 3.75 -2.11 -11.77
CA ASP A 29 3.51 -2.45 -13.19
C ASP A 29 2.29 -1.75 -13.76
N GLU A 30 1.23 -1.58 -12.98
CA GLU A 30 -0.01 -0.99 -13.49
C GLU A 30 -0.17 0.49 -13.12
N MET A 31 0.26 0.89 -11.95
CA MET A 31 0.10 2.28 -11.50
C MET A 31 1.32 3.15 -11.76
N GLY A 32 2.42 2.56 -12.18
CA GLY A 32 3.62 3.31 -12.54
C GLY A 32 4.35 3.94 -11.38
N LEU A 33 4.22 3.38 -10.19
CA LEU A 33 4.91 3.89 -9.01
C LEU A 33 6.31 3.28 -8.91
N THR A 34 7.21 4.00 -8.23
CA THR A 34 8.58 3.55 -8.02
C THR A 34 8.73 3.04 -6.59
N GLU A 35 9.30 1.84 -6.46
CA GLU A 35 9.47 1.20 -5.15
C GLU A 35 10.79 1.61 -4.50
N ALA A 36 10.75 1.82 -3.17
CA ALA A 36 11.94 2.08 -2.36
C ALA A 36 11.76 1.45 -0.99
N TRP A 37 12.83 1.41 -0.21
CA TRP A 37 12.83 0.88 1.16
C TRP A 37 12.96 2.05 2.13
N LYS A 38 11.93 2.28 2.95
CA LYS A 38 11.92 3.37 3.94
C LYS A 38 11.19 2.91 5.20
N PHE A 39 11.69 3.31 6.35
CA PHE A 39 11.07 3.01 7.65
C PHE A 39 10.75 1.52 7.80
N ASN A 40 11.68 0.67 7.33
CA ASN A 40 11.58 -0.78 7.41
C ASN A 40 10.37 -1.36 6.70
N THR A 41 9.90 -0.70 5.64
CA THR A 41 8.75 -1.17 4.86
C THR A 41 8.87 -0.73 3.41
N PRO A 42 8.16 -1.42 2.46
CA PRO A 42 8.14 -0.99 1.07
C PRO A 42 7.35 0.31 0.91
N PHE A 43 8.00 1.32 0.34
CA PHE A 43 7.40 2.61 0.01
C PHE A 43 7.26 2.73 -1.50
N TYR A 44 6.23 3.45 -1.93
CA TYR A 44 5.97 3.71 -3.35
C TYR A 44 5.91 5.20 -3.58
N TYR A 45 6.61 5.66 -4.60
CA TYR A 45 6.81 7.07 -4.93
C TYR A 45 6.11 7.39 -6.24
N TYR A 46 5.59 8.61 -6.33
CA TYR A 46 5.08 9.18 -7.56
C TYR A 46 5.65 10.58 -7.71
N LYS A 47 6.26 10.86 -8.87
CA LYS A 47 6.95 12.14 -9.13
C LYS A 47 7.98 12.46 -8.03
N ASN A 48 8.70 11.42 -7.58
CA ASN A 48 9.73 11.51 -6.54
C ASN A 48 9.20 11.94 -5.17
N LYS A 49 7.89 11.78 -4.94
CA LYS A 49 7.26 12.08 -3.65
C LYS A 49 6.59 10.85 -3.09
N TRP A 50 6.50 10.77 -1.78
CA TRP A 50 5.86 9.65 -1.08
C TRP A 50 4.39 9.57 -1.47
N PHE A 51 3.98 8.42 -1.99
CA PHE A 51 2.61 8.18 -2.40
C PHE A 51 1.87 7.25 -1.45
N CYS A 52 2.42 6.07 -1.22
CA CYS A 52 1.83 5.09 -0.31
C CYS A 52 2.89 4.11 0.17
N TYR A 53 2.53 3.30 1.15
CA TYR A 53 3.37 2.20 1.58
C TYR A 53 2.52 1.00 2.00
N LEU A 54 3.14 -0.18 1.94
CA LEU A 54 2.52 -1.44 2.36
C LEU A 54 3.01 -1.79 3.75
N ILE A 55 2.11 -2.33 4.58
CA ILE A 55 2.51 -2.75 5.92
C ILE A 55 1.72 -3.97 6.38
N TYR A 56 2.43 -4.87 7.09
CA TYR A 56 1.85 -5.97 7.82
C TYR A 56 2.18 -5.80 9.29
N ILE A 57 1.16 -5.77 10.15
CA ILE A 57 1.33 -5.65 11.59
C ILE A 57 1.14 -7.02 12.22
N LYS A 58 2.26 -7.63 12.61
CA LYS A 58 2.29 -9.00 13.13
C LYS A 58 1.40 -9.19 14.35
N LYS A 59 1.43 -8.26 15.28
CA LYS A 59 0.68 -8.37 16.55
C LYS A 59 -0.84 -8.45 16.32
N LYS A 60 -1.32 -7.78 15.28
CA LYS A 60 -2.76 -7.72 14.99
C LYS A 60 -3.14 -8.58 13.80
N ASP A 61 -2.16 -9.17 13.12
CA ASP A 61 -2.36 -9.88 11.86
C ASP A 61 -3.15 -9.01 10.87
N GLU A 62 -2.77 -7.74 10.77
CA GLU A 62 -3.41 -6.77 9.88
C GLU A 62 -2.50 -6.41 8.73
N THR A 63 -3.10 -6.28 7.55
CA THR A 63 -2.43 -5.91 6.30
C THR A 63 -3.14 -4.70 5.73
N TYR A 64 -2.39 -3.64 5.38
CA TYR A 64 -3.01 -2.47 4.77
C TYR A 64 -2.06 -1.67 3.91
N VAL A 65 -2.66 -0.81 3.06
CA VAL A 65 -1.95 0.21 2.30
C VAL A 65 -2.19 1.54 3.00
N SER A 66 -1.14 2.32 3.24
CA SER A 66 -1.27 3.66 3.80
C SER A 66 -1.00 4.68 2.70
N PHE A 67 -1.98 5.52 2.41
CA PHE A 67 -1.85 6.57 1.39
C PHE A 67 -1.47 7.88 2.07
N VAL A 68 -0.32 8.44 1.68
CA VAL A 68 0.28 9.59 2.36
C VAL A 68 -0.64 10.82 2.33
N LEU A 69 -1.26 11.13 1.20
CA LEU A 69 -2.19 12.25 1.07
C LEU A 69 -3.65 11.79 1.16
N GLY A 70 -3.93 10.71 1.88
CA GLY A 70 -5.27 10.14 1.98
C GLY A 70 -6.33 11.13 2.44
N ASN A 71 -5.96 12.13 3.26
CA ASN A 71 -6.89 13.12 3.73
C ASN A 71 -7.45 14.04 2.64
N LYS A 72 -6.86 14.01 1.44
CA LYS A 72 -7.29 14.85 0.32
C LYS A 72 -8.56 14.33 -0.35
N ILE A 73 -8.94 13.08 -0.08
CA ILE A 73 -10.14 12.50 -0.70
C ILE A 73 -10.99 11.76 0.33
N GLU A 74 -12.27 11.63 0.02
CA GLU A 74 -13.18 10.74 0.72
C GLU A 74 -13.49 9.56 -0.20
N PHE A 75 -13.33 8.34 0.30
CA PHE A 75 -13.56 7.14 -0.49
C PHE A 75 -13.98 6.01 0.44
N PRO A 76 -14.94 5.16 0.02
CA PRO A 76 -15.35 4.00 0.83
C PRO A 76 -14.14 3.13 1.17
N ASN A 77 -14.08 2.62 2.40
CA ASN A 77 -13.01 1.77 2.90
C ASN A 77 -11.64 2.46 3.06
N LEU A 78 -11.57 3.76 2.82
CA LEU A 78 -10.37 4.55 3.08
C LEU A 78 -10.59 5.34 4.37
N VAL A 79 -9.89 4.97 5.45
CA VAL A 79 -10.16 5.47 6.79
C VAL A 79 -8.91 6.08 7.44
N SER A 80 -9.10 7.11 8.25
CA SER A 80 -7.98 7.80 8.89
C SER A 80 -7.47 7.09 10.15
N GLU A 81 -8.34 6.46 10.89
CA GLU A 81 -8.01 5.81 12.17
C GLU A 81 -7.14 6.69 13.08
N GLY A 82 -7.55 7.94 13.25
CA GLY A 82 -6.86 8.89 14.11
C GLY A 82 -5.65 9.57 13.50
N ARG A 83 -5.30 9.27 12.25
CA ARG A 83 -4.19 9.90 11.55
C ARG A 83 -4.63 11.24 10.97
N LYS A 84 -3.73 12.22 10.97
CA LYS A 84 -4.07 13.58 10.49
C LYS A 84 -4.07 13.69 8.98
N GLN A 85 -3.09 13.09 8.33
CA GLN A 85 -2.90 13.22 6.87
C GLN A 85 -3.13 11.92 6.14
N MET A 86 -2.56 10.84 6.64
CA MET A 86 -2.63 9.54 5.98
C MET A 86 -3.98 8.88 6.21
N LYS A 87 -4.45 8.15 5.20
CA LYS A 87 -5.58 7.24 5.35
C LYS A 87 -5.16 5.85 4.93
N ILE A 88 -5.71 4.85 5.60
CA ILE A 88 -5.37 3.46 5.32
C ILE A 88 -6.51 2.74 4.61
N TYR A 89 -6.14 1.81 3.74
CA TYR A 89 -7.04 0.90 3.07
C TYR A 89 -6.68 -0.50 3.55
N LYS A 90 -7.55 -1.08 4.38
CA LYS A 90 -7.30 -2.40 4.94
C LYS A 90 -7.51 -3.48 3.89
N ILE A 91 -6.61 -4.45 3.87
CA ILE A 91 -6.65 -5.58 2.96
C ILE A 91 -7.06 -6.82 3.74
N ASN A 92 -8.08 -7.53 3.27
CA ASN A 92 -8.37 -8.85 3.78
C ASN A 92 -7.70 -9.86 2.85
N PRO A 93 -6.58 -10.48 3.29
CA PRO A 93 -5.81 -11.36 2.42
C PRO A 93 -6.54 -12.67 2.08
N ASN A 94 -7.64 -12.95 2.75
CA ASN A 94 -8.46 -14.13 2.48
C ASN A 94 -9.55 -13.88 1.44
N GLN A 95 -9.64 -12.65 0.92
CA GLN A 95 -10.64 -12.27 -0.08
C GLN A 95 -9.95 -11.70 -1.31
N THR A 96 -10.68 -11.69 -2.43
CA THR A 96 -10.18 -11.08 -3.65
C THR A 96 -9.97 -9.58 -3.43
N ILE A 97 -8.79 -9.11 -3.81
CA ILE A 97 -8.45 -7.68 -3.70
C ILE A 97 -9.27 -6.90 -4.72
N LYS A 98 -9.92 -5.83 -4.26
CA LYS A 98 -10.77 -4.98 -5.09
C LYS A 98 -9.89 -4.00 -5.88
N LYS A 99 -9.28 -4.51 -6.94
CA LYS A 99 -8.33 -3.77 -7.77
C LYS A 99 -8.95 -2.50 -8.37
N SER A 100 -10.21 -2.58 -8.78
CA SER A 100 -10.91 -1.42 -9.38
C SER A 100 -11.05 -0.27 -8.39
N GLU A 101 -11.30 -0.56 -7.11
CA GLU A 101 -11.35 0.47 -6.06
C GLU A 101 -9.98 1.12 -5.88
N LEU A 102 -8.93 0.30 -5.80
CA LEU A 102 -7.57 0.80 -5.62
C LEU A 102 -7.13 1.66 -6.80
N LYS A 103 -7.50 1.27 -8.02
CA LYS A 103 -7.23 2.09 -9.21
C LYS A 103 -7.86 3.47 -9.09
N LYS A 104 -9.10 3.54 -8.62
CA LYS A 104 -9.80 4.81 -8.44
C LYS A 104 -9.13 5.67 -7.38
N VAL A 105 -8.76 5.08 -6.24
CA VAL A 105 -8.07 5.80 -5.17
C VAL A 105 -6.74 6.36 -5.67
N VAL A 106 -5.94 5.54 -6.35
CA VAL A 106 -4.66 5.98 -6.90
C VAL A 106 -4.84 7.11 -7.91
N ALA A 107 -5.80 6.96 -8.82
CA ALA A 107 -6.08 7.99 -9.85
C ALA A 107 -6.50 9.31 -9.21
N LEU A 108 -7.35 9.27 -8.19
CA LEU A 108 -7.81 10.47 -7.50
C LEU A 108 -6.66 11.16 -6.76
N LEU A 109 -5.82 10.38 -6.09
CA LEU A 109 -4.70 10.93 -5.31
C LEU A 109 -3.59 11.48 -6.19
N LYS A 110 -3.35 10.91 -7.37
CA LYS A 110 -2.34 11.41 -8.30
C LYS A 110 -2.59 12.87 -8.69
N LYS A 111 -3.83 13.33 -8.63
CA LYS A 111 -4.18 14.71 -8.96
C LYS A 111 -3.59 15.73 -7.99
N PHE A 112 -3.17 15.30 -6.82
CA PHE A 112 -2.58 16.16 -5.80
C PHE A 112 -1.05 16.15 -5.80
N TYR A 113 -0.45 15.52 -6.78
CA TYR A 113 1.01 15.42 -6.90
C TYR A 113 1.57 16.23 -8.07
#